data_0c8af8f924bc9e74dd7cebe443a83857
#
_entry.id   0c8af8f924bc9e74dd7cebe443a83857
#
_cell.length_a   1.000
_cell.length_b   1.000
_cell.length_c   1.000
_cell.angle_alpha   90.00
_cell.angle_beta   90.00
_cell.angle_gamma   90.00
#
_symmetry.space_group_name_H-M   'P 1'
#
loop_
_entity.id
_entity.type
_entity.pdbx_description
1 polymer ?
#
loop_
_entity_poly.entity_id
_entity_poly.type
_entity_poly.pdbx_seq_one_letter_code
_entity_poly.pdbx_strand_id
1 'polypeptide(L)'
;MCLLGLLCLYFQVSAQTPPEKKFLKVGDKMPDVMISNIMNSKIKSAKISDYKGKLILLDFWATHCIPCVEAFPEMDSLQHLFAGKLQVLLVNSARNKESERSVNLVLNRMKELYGRSIKVPVVSRDTALTGQFNFRGIPFVVWISPEGKVIGMTDKTVVTGDNIRKIIAGERVSLAPRPEPKFKPAIRTQ
;
A
#
# COMPACT_ATOMS: atom_id res chain seq x y z
N MET A 1 -25.40 23.45 -66.04
CA MET A 1 -25.44 23.93 -64.63
C MET A 1 -25.37 22.72 -63.75
N CYS A 2 -24.14 22.40 -63.30
CA CYS A 2 -23.90 21.29 -62.37
C CYS A 2 -23.70 21.86 -60.96
N LEU A 3 -24.68 21.56 -60.06
CA LEU A 3 -24.56 21.85 -58.62
C LEU A 3 -23.78 20.71 -57.98
N LEU A 4 -22.50 20.95 -57.67
CA LEU A 4 -21.72 20.07 -56.80
C LEU A 4 -22.14 20.33 -55.32
N GLY A 5 -22.91 19.39 -54.77
CA GLY A 5 -23.20 19.35 -53.34
C GLY A 5 -21.98 18.90 -52.57
N LEU A 6 -21.33 19.82 -51.83
CA LEU A 6 -20.22 19.52 -50.93
C LEU A 6 -20.78 18.93 -49.64
N LEU A 7 -20.75 17.60 -49.52
CA LEU A 7 -21.15 16.86 -48.32
C LEU A 7 -20.00 16.92 -47.30
N CYS A 8 -20.04 17.92 -46.40
CA CYS A 8 -19.11 18.00 -45.26
C CYS A 8 -19.48 16.92 -44.26
N LEU A 9 -18.74 15.80 -44.28
CA LEU A 9 -18.75 14.80 -43.23
C LEU A 9 -18.07 15.39 -42.00
N TYR A 10 -18.85 15.87 -41.03
CA TYR A 10 -18.36 16.22 -39.71
C TYR A 10 -18.01 14.93 -38.96
N PHE A 11 -16.73 14.56 -38.98
CA PHE A 11 -16.20 13.57 -38.05
C PHE A 11 -16.25 14.19 -36.65
N GLN A 12 -17.25 13.82 -35.87
CA GLN A 12 -17.28 14.09 -34.43
C GLN A 12 -16.24 13.18 -33.76
N VAL A 13 -15.05 13.70 -33.59
CA VAL A 13 -14.05 13.08 -32.73
C VAL A 13 -14.52 13.30 -31.29
N SER A 14 -15.24 12.31 -30.76
CA SER A 14 -15.49 12.23 -29.32
C SER A 14 -14.14 12.10 -28.63
N ALA A 15 -13.64 13.17 -28.06
CA ALA A 15 -12.49 13.15 -27.14
C ALA A 15 -12.92 12.33 -25.93
N GLN A 16 -12.60 11.04 -25.91
CA GLN A 16 -12.78 10.18 -24.75
C GLN A 16 -11.80 10.68 -23.68
N THR A 17 -12.33 11.41 -22.71
CA THR A 17 -11.58 11.70 -21.48
C THR A 17 -11.09 10.37 -20.90
N PRO A 18 -9.78 10.23 -20.60
CA PRO A 18 -9.27 9.01 -19.98
C PRO A 18 -10.10 8.70 -18.73
N PRO A 19 -10.47 7.45 -18.49
CA PRO A 19 -11.27 7.10 -17.32
C PRO A 19 -10.55 7.59 -16.06
N GLU A 20 -11.27 8.35 -15.23
CA GLU A 20 -10.75 8.85 -13.97
C GLU A 20 -10.28 7.66 -13.15
N LYS A 21 -9.01 7.67 -12.72
CA LYS A 21 -8.42 6.58 -11.95
C LYS A 21 -9.13 6.44 -10.62
N LYS A 22 -9.96 5.43 -10.49
CA LYS A 22 -10.67 5.12 -9.26
C LYS A 22 -9.73 4.42 -8.28
N PHE A 23 -9.45 5.07 -7.14
CA PHE A 23 -8.73 4.45 -6.04
C PHE A 23 -9.66 3.61 -5.16
N LEU A 24 -9.11 2.55 -4.57
CA LEU A 24 -9.83 1.68 -3.65
C LEU A 24 -10.17 2.41 -2.36
N LYS A 25 -11.34 2.05 -1.80
CA LYS A 25 -11.87 2.52 -0.53
C LYS A 25 -12.14 1.34 0.40
N VAL A 26 -12.38 1.62 1.66
CA VAL A 26 -12.86 0.60 2.61
C VAL A 26 -14.17 0.02 2.10
N GLY A 27 -14.26 -1.31 2.09
CA GLY A 27 -15.36 -2.09 1.51
C GLY A 27 -15.09 -2.62 0.10
N ASP A 28 -14.17 -2.04 -0.65
CA ASP A 28 -13.84 -2.49 -2.00
C ASP A 28 -13.07 -3.83 -1.96
N LYS A 29 -13.24 -4.62 -3.02
CA LYS A 29 -12.46 -5.84 -3.22
C LYS A 29 -11.08 -5.46 -3.76
N MET A 30 -10.03 -5.99 -3.14
CA MET A 30 -8.66 -5.83 -3.63
C MET A 30 -8.49 -6.58 -4.95
N PRO A 31 -8.05 -5.93 -6.03
CA PRO A 31 -7.74 -6.61 -7.28
C PRO A 31 -6.52 -7.54 -7.13
N ASP A 32 -6.48 -8.58 -7.96
CA ASP A 32 -5.38 -9.54 -7.95
C ASP A 32 -4.17 -9.00 -8.71
N VAL A 33 -3.48 -8.04 -8.10
CA VAL A 33 -2.29 -7.43 -8.70
C VAL A 33 -1.05 -8.28 -8.49
N MET A 34 -0.15 -8.26 -9.47
CA MET A 34 1.18 -8.85 -9.38
C MET A 34 2.09 -7.91 -8.59
N ILE A 35 2.69 -8.45 -7.54
CA ILE A 35 3.72 -7.82 -6.73
C ILE A 35 5.08 -8.33 -7.19
N SER A 36 5.99 -7.44 -7.49
CA SER A 36 7.36 -7.78 -7.92
C SER A 36 8.39 -7.17 -6.98
N ASN A 37 9.67 -7.52 -7.16
CA ASN A 37 10.79 -7.02 -6.36
C ASN A 37 10.63 -7.27 -4.85
N ILE A 38 10.19 -8.48 -4.49
CA ILE A 38 10.05 -8.88 -3.09
C ILE A 38 11.44 -9.25 -2.55
N MET A 39 11.88 -8.49 -1.56
CA MET A 39 13.09 -8.71 -0.78
C MET A 39 12.76 -9.45 0.53
N ASN A 40 13.76 -9.95 1.25
CA ASN A 40 13.60 -10.76 2.47
C ASN A 40 12.66 -11.97 2.31
N SER A 41 12.56 -12.49 1.10
CA SER A 41 11.69 -13.62 0.76
C SER A 41 12.39 -14.56 -0.21
N LYS A 42 12.04 -15.85 -0.17
CA LYS A 42 12.46 -16.83 -1.16
C LYS A 42 11.82 -16.56 -2.52
N ILE A 43 10.57 -16.11 -2.53
CA ILE A 43 9.86 -15.73 -3.76
C ILE A 43 10.14 -14.25 -4.07
N LYS A 44 10.33 -13.94 -5.34
CA LYS A 44 10.64 -12.56 -5.81
C LYS A 44 9.43 -11.84 -6.38
N SER A 45 8.36 -12.58 -6.64
CA SER A 45 7.06 -12.05 -7.07
C SER A 45 5.93 -12.90 -6.52
N ALA A 46 4.76 -12.29 -6.33
CA ALA A 46 3.55 -12.95 -5.85
C ALA A 46 2.32 -12.18 -6.34
N LYS A 47 1.18 -12.85 -6.39
CA LYS A 47 -0.12 -12.18 -6.53
C LYS A 47 -0.75 -11.95 -5.15
N ILE A 48 -1.65 -10.99 -5.05
CA ILE A 48 -2.43 -10.81 -3.81
C ILE A 48 -3.22 -12.08 -3.46
N SER A 49 -3.71 -12.80 -4.48
CA SER A 49 -4.43 -14.07 -4.30
C SER A 49 -3.58 -15.19 -3.68
N ASP A 50 -2.26 -15.13 -3.75
CA ASP A 50 -1.37 -16.11 -3.10
C ASP A 50 -1.41 -16.03 -1.57
N TYR A 51 -1.91 -14.91 -1.04
CA TYR A 51 -2.12 -14.68 0.39
C TYR A 51 -3.57 -14.87 0.83
N LYS A 52 -4.44 -15.40 -0.04
CA LYS A 52 -5.86 -15.63 0.27
C LYS A 52 -6.02 -16.46 1.56
N GLY A 53 -7.04 -16.12 2.35
CA GLY A 53 -7.31 -16.75 3.65
C GLY A 53 -6.49 -16.18 4.81
N LYS A 54 -5.60 -15.22 4.55
CA LYS A 54 -4.86 -14.47 5.58
C LYS A 54 -5.36 -13.03 5.66
N LEU A 55 -5.28 -12.45 6.85
CA LEU A 55 -5.30 -11.01 6.99
C LEU A 55 -4.02 -10.45 6.36
N ILE A 56 -4.13 -9.48 5.44
CA ILE A 56 -2.97 -8.84 4.80
C ILE A 56 -2.84 -7.42 5.31
N LEU A 57 -1.64 -7.04 5.74
CA LEU A 57 -1.27 -5.66 6.06
C LEU A 57 -0.29 -5.16 5.01
N LEU A 58 -0.68 -4.12 4.26
CA LEU A 58 0.22 -3.38 3.37
C LEU A 58 0.69 -2.15 4.14
N ASP A 59 1.93 -2.17 4.62
CA ASP A 59 2.54 -1.06 5.37
C ASP A 59 3.41 -0.23 4.42
N PHE A 60 2.90 0.93 4.02
CA PHE A 60 3.58 1.84 3.10
C PHE A 60 4.61 2.69 3.84
N TRP A 61 5.84 2.66 3.36
CA TRP A 61 6.98 3.30 4.00
C TRP A 61 7.99 3.90 3.02
N ALA A 62 8.95 4.66 3.54
CA ALA A 62 10.09 5.19 2.81
C ALA A 62 11.35 5.19 3.70
N THR A 63 12.53 5.24 3.09
CA THR A 63 13.82 5.19 3.82
C THR A 63 14.02 6.39 4.75
N HIS A 64 13.40 7.53 4.46
CA HIS A 64 13.42 8.74 5.27
C HIS A 64 12.28 8.82 6.32
N CYS A 65 11.37 7.84 6.33
CA CYS A 65 10.27 7.78 7.31
C CYS A 65 10.73 7.07 8.59
N ILE A 66 11.34 7.81 9.51
CA ILE A 66 11.83 7.26 10.78
C ILE A 66 10.75 6.45 11.52
N PRO A 67 9.51 6.99 11.77
CA PRO A 67 8.49 6.24 12.48
C PRO A 67 8.01 4.98 11.74
N CYS A 68 8.17 4.90 10.41
CA CYS A 68 7.89 3.68 9.67
C CYS A 68 8.95 2.61 9.96
N VAL A 69 10.23 3.01 9.87
CA VAL A 69 11.38 2.10 10.06
C VAL A 69 11.42 1.55 11.48
N GLU A 70 11.16 2.38 12.47
CA GLU A 70 11.08 1.98 13.89
C GLU A 70 9.99 0.95 14.18
N ALA A 71 8.92 0.88 13.36
CA ALA A 71 7.85 -0.10 13.49
C ALA A 71 8.21 -1.50 12.92
N PHE A 72 9.28 -1.64 12.14
CA PHE A 72 9.62 -2.91 11.49
C PHE A 72 9.81 -4.08 12.46
N PRO A 73 10.48 -3.95 13.62
CA PRO A 73 10.59 -5.05 14.58
C PRO A 73 9.23 -5.51 15.13
N GLU A 74 8.29 -4.59 15.31
CA GLU A 74 6.92 -4.90 15.73
C GLU A 74 6.18 -5.65 14.62
N MET A 75 6.23 -5.17 13.39
CA MET A 75 5.64 -5.84 12.22
C MET A 75 6.19 -7.27 12.04
N ASP A 76 7.50 -7.44 12.21
CA ASP A 76 8.18 -8.75 12.16
C ASP A 76 7.69 -9.68 13.29
N SER A 77 7.53 -9.16 14.48
CA SER A 77 7.02 -9.90 15.64
C SER A 77 5.57 -10.31 15.46
N LEU A 78 4.71 -9.40 14.94
CA LEU A 78 3.31 -9.69 14.64
C LEU A 78 3.18 -10.73 13.53
N GLN A 79 3.96 -10.62 12.45
CA GLN A 79 4.01 -11.63 11.39
C GLN A 79 4.36 -13.02 11.92
N HIS A 80 5.30 -13.09 12.88
CA HIS A 80 5.69 -14.35 13.53
C HIS A 80 4.61 -14.87 14.48
N LEU A 81 4.05 -14.00 15.32
CA LEU A 81 3.00 -14.34 16.30
C LEU A 81 1.74 -14.92 15.63
N PHE A 82 1.36 -14.37 14.49
CA PHE A 82 0.18 -14.79 13.73
C PHE A 82 0.55 -15.57 12.46
N ALA A 83 1.64 -16.33 12.51
CA ALA A 83 2.10 -17.14 11.38
C ALA A 83 0.97 -17.99 10.78
N GLY A 84 0.87 -18.01 9.45
CA GLY A 84 -0.20 -18.70 8.73
C GLY A 84 -1.53 -17.95 8.61
N LYS A 85 -1.80 -16.97 9.50
CA LYS A 85 -3.06 -16.19 9.53
C LYS A 85 -2.88 -14.72 9.17
N LEU A 86 -1.66 -14.20 9.26
CA LEU A 86 -1.28 -12.83 8.92
C LEU A 86 -0.21 -12.83 7.82
N GLN A 87 -0.31 -11.90 6.90
CA GLN A 87 0.75 -11.54 5.97
C GLN A 87 0.99 -10.04 6.05
N VAL A 88 2.17 -9.65 6.49
CA VAL A 88 2.64 -8.27 6.40
C VAL A 88 3.50 -8.12 5.15
N LEU A 89 3.31 -7.02 4.43
CA LEU A 89 4.16 -6.59 3.31
C LEU A 89 4.59 -5.14 3.58
N LEU A 90 5.89 -4.91 3.75
CA LEU A 90 6.46 -3.58 3.86
C LEU A 90 6.61 -3.00 2.45
N VAL A 91 5.74 -2.08 2.07
CA VAL A 91 5.63 -1.58 0.69
C VAL A 91 6.39 -0.26 0.54
N ASN A 92 7.55 -0.31 -0.13
CA ASN A 92 8.31 0.87 -0.51
C ASN A 92 7.86 1.34 -1.91
N SER A 93 7.20 2.49 -1.96
CA SER A 93 6.61 3.01 -3.19
C SER A 93 7.65 3.56 -4.16
N ALA A 94 7.50 3.27 -5.45
CA ALA A 94 8.30 3.89 -6.51
C ALA A 94 8.14 5.43 -6.57
N ARG A 95 7.05 5.99 -6.01
CA ARG A 95 6.84 7.44 -5.89
C ARG A 95 7.93 8.13 -5.06
N ASN A 96 8.57 7.40 -4.14
CA ASN A 96 9.64 7.93 -3.30
C ASN A 96 10.96 8.13 -4.07
N LYS A 97 11.06 7.61 -5.31
CA LYS A 97 12.28 7.65 -6.16
C LYS A 97 13.52 7.06 -5.48
N GLU A 98 13.33 6.14 -4.55
CA GLU A 98 14.39 5.48 -3.81
C GLU A 98 14.99 4.33 -4.62
N SER A 99 16.28 4.08 -4.42
CA SER A 99 16.97 2.96 -5.04
C SER A 99 16.81 1.70 -4.17
N GLU A 100 16.96 0.52 -4.77
CA GLU A 100 17.04 -0.73 -4.04
C GLU A 100 18.23 -0.73 -3.06
N ARG A 101 19.32 -0.05 -3.41
CA ARG A 101 20.47 0.14 -2.54
C ARG A 101 20.10 0.89 -1.25
N SER A 102 19.32 1.98 -1.36
CA SER A 102 18.89 2.74 -0.16
C SER A 102 17.95 1.92 0.73
N VAL A 103 17.07 1.12 0.14
CA VAL A 103 16.23 0.17 0.88
C VAL A 103 17.11 -0.85 1.63
N ASN A 104 18.09 -1.45 0.95
CA ASN A 104 19.04 -2.40 1.58
C ASN A 104 19.84 -1.77 2.72
N LEU A 105 20.27 -0.51 2.58
CA LEU A 105 20.98 0.20 3.66
C LEU A 105 20.12 0.31 4.91
N VAL A 106 18.84 0.62 4.79
CA VAL A 106 17.91 0.65 5.93
C VAL A 106 17.79 -0.72 6.57
N LEU A 107 17.58 -1.78 5.78
CA LEU A 107 17.45 -3.15 6.30
C LEU A 107 18.72 -3.63 7.01
N ASN A 108 19.89 -3.30 6.47
CA ASN A 108 21.17 -3.61 7.11
C ASN A 108 21.34 -2.83 8.43
N ARG A 109 20.99 -1.54 8.44
CA ARG A 109 21.04 -0.74 9.66
C ARG A 109 20.11 -1.28 10.74
N MET A 110 18.93 -1.75 10.38
CA MET A 110 18.00 -2.42 11.31
C MET A 110 18.61 -3.69 11.89
N LYS A 111 19.30 -4.50 11.07
CA LYS A 111 20.01 -5.69 11.54
C LYS A 111 21.10 -5.34 12.56
N GLU A 112 21.86 -4.28 12.32
CA GLU A 112 22.89 -3.80 13.25
C GLU A 112 22.29 -3.33 14.58
N LEU A 113 21.22 -2.52 14.51
CA LEU A 113 20.59 -1.94 15.70
C LEU A 113 19.87 -2.97 16.58
N TYR A 114 19.21 -3.96 15.97
CA TYR A 114 18.39 -4.95 16.69
C TYR A 114 19.04 -6.33 16.80
N GLY A 115 20.27 -6.50 16.30
CA GLY A 115 21.02 -7.75 16.36
C GLY A 115 20.42 -8.90 15.53
N ARG A 116 19.34 -8.64 14.77
CA ARG A 116 18.68 -9.63 13.90
C ARG A 116 18.09 -8.99 12.63
N SER A 117 18.05 -9.77 11.57
CA SER A 117 17.41 -9.33 10.32
C SER A 117 15.89 -9.35 10.45
N ILE A 118 15.25 -8.33 9.90
CA ILE A 118 13.80 -8.31 9.68
C ILE A 118 13.46 -9.35 8.61
N LYS A 119 12.49 -10.21 8.88
CA LYS A 119 12.07 -11.30 7.97
C LYS A 119 10.78 -11.03 7.22
N VAL A 120 10.08 -9.97 7.60
CA VAL A 120 8.90 -9.52 6.84
C VAL A 120 9.31 -9.21 5.40
N PRO A 121 8.55 -9.70 4.40
CA PRO A 121 8.79 -9.36 3.00
C PRO A 121 8.71 -7.85 2.75
N VAL A 122 9.68 -7.34 2.01
CA VAL A 122 9.74 -5.93 1.59
C VAL A 122 9.52 -5.85 0.10
N VAL A 123 8.48 -5.17 -0.33
CA VAL A 123 8.21 -4.88 -1.74
C VAL A 123 8.93 -3.59 -2.10
N SER A 124 10.01 -3.69 -2.88
CA SER A 124 10.83 -2.53 -3.23
C SER A 124 10.34 -1.86 -4.51
N ARG A 125 10.29 -0.53 -4.52
CA ARG A 125 9.91 0.32 -5.67
C ARG A 125 8.55 -0.09 -6.28
N ASP A 126 7.58 -0.34 -5.42
CA ASP A 126 6.25 -0.79 -5.84
C ASP A 126 5.48 0.28 -6.61
N THR A 127 4.81 -0.15 -7.67
CA THR A 127 3.83 0.64 -8.42
C THR A 127 2.44 0.00 -8.40
N ALA A 128 2.37 -1.31 -8.28
CA ALA A 128 1.15 -2.09 -8.42
C ALA A 128 0.20 -1.86 -7.23
N LEU A 129 0.68 -2.08 -6.01
CA LEU A 129 -0.08 -1.84 -4.78
C LEU A 129 -0.28 -0.34 -4.56
N THR A 130 0.79 0.45 -4.69
CA THR A 130 0.77 1.91 -4.55
C THR A 130 -0.25 2.56 -5.50
N GLY A 131 -0.40 1.98 -6.68
CA GLY A 131 -1.34 2.43 -7.69
C GLY A 131 -2.81 2.25 -7.32
N GLN A 132 -3.14 1.41 -6.35
CA GLN A 132 -4.51 1.12 -5.92
C GLN A 132 -5.05 2.14 -4.91
N PHE A 133 -4.19 2.88 -4.22
CA PHE A 133 -4.60 3.73 -3.09
C PHE A 133 -4.20 5.19 -3.29
N ASN A 134 -5.09 6.09 -2.84
CA ASN A 134 -4.81 7.52 -2.77
C ASN A 134 -4.43 7.89 -1.33
N PHE A 135 -3.14 8.06 -1.07
CA PHE A 135 -2.63 8.53 0.24
C PHE A 135 -1.59 9.63 0.05
N ARG A 136 -1.56 10.58 0.98
CA ARG A 136 -0.69 11.76 0.92
C ARG A 136 0.51 11.70 1.86
N GLY A 137 0.58 10.70 2.71
CA GLY A 137 1.66 10.60 3.70
C GLY A 137 1.80 9.19 4.27
N ILE A 138 2.94 8.96 4.89
CA ILE A 138 3.35 7.72 5.56
C ILE A 138 3.70 8.02 7.03
N PRO A 139 3.59 7.06 7.97
CA PRO A 139 3.12 5.68 7.78
C PRO A 139 1.67 5.58 7.30
N PHE A 140 1.38 4.64 6.42
CA PHE A 140 0.04 4.36 5.93
C PHE A 140 -0.14 2.85 5.80
N VAL A 141 -1.15 2.29 6.47
CA VAL A 141 -1.38 0.84 6.52
C VAL A 141 -2.75 0.53 5.94
N VAL A 142 -2.79 -0.39 4.98
CA VAL A 142 -4.03 -0.92 4.42
C VAL A 142 -4.25 -2.33 4.96
N TRP A 143 -5.45 -2.58 5.45
CA TRP A 143 -5.90 -3.84 5.98
C TRP A 143 -6.80 -4.55 4.97
N ILE A 144 -6.44 -5.78 4.59
CA ILE A 144 -7.21 -6.58 3.65
C ILE A 144 -7.62 -7.87 4.35
N SER A 145 -8.93 -8.11 4.41
CA SER A 145 -9.50 -9.30 5.08
C SER A 145 -9.10 -10.61 4.37
N PRO A 146 -9.26 -11.77 5.02
CA PRO A 146 -9.03 -13.07 4.40
C PRO A 146 -9.82 -13.33 3.11
N GLU A 147 -10.97 -12.65 2.95
CA GLU A 147 -11.83 -12.72 1.76
C GLU A 147 -11.37 -11.77 0.65
N GLY A 148 -10.33 -10.95 0.91
CA GLY A 148 -9.76 -10.01 -0.05
C GLY A 148 -10.47 -8.67 -0.13
N LYS A 149 -11.15 -8.22 0.93
CA LYS A 149 -11.76 -6.89 1.02
C LYS A 149 -10.87 -5.93 1.79
N VAL A 150 -10.77 -4.69 1.35
CA VAL A 150 -10.16 -3.61 2.12
C VAL A 150 -11.07 -3.29 3.30
N ILE A 151 -10.60 -3.54 4.53
CA ILE A 151 -11.38 -3.35 5.77
C ILE A 151 -10.92 -2.15 6.58
N GLY A 152 -9.76 -1.58 6.26
CA GLY A 152 -9.23 -0.39 6.93
C GLY A 152 -8.09 0.26 6.19
N MET A 153 -7.92 1.56 6.44
CA MET A 153 -6.81 2.39 5.98
C MET A 153 -6.41 3.28 7.16
N THR A 154 -5.30 2.96 7.82
CA THR A 154 -4.93 3.54 9.11
C THR A 154 -3.49 4.04 9.10
N ASP A 155 -3.06 4.65 10.19
CA ASP A 155 -1.64 4.73 10.51
C ASP A 155 -1.17 3.47 11.28
N LYS A 156 0.09 3.45 11.69
CA LYS A 156 0.70 2.32 12.39
C LYS A 156 0.15 2.11 13.82
N THR A 157 -0.40 3.14 14.46
CA THR A 157 -0.85 3.07 15.88
C THR A 157 -2.01 2.12 16.10
N VAL A 158 -2.78 1.86 15.04
CA VAL A 158 -3.91 0.92 15.06
C VAL A 158 -3.45 -0.53 14.85
N VAL A 159 -2.22 -0.76 14.38
CA VAL A 159 -1.66 -2.09 14.15
C VAL A 159 -1.19 -2.68 15.47
N THR A 160 -2.08 -3.36 16.16
CA THR A 160 -1.81 -4.02 17.43
C THR A 160 -2.13 -5.50 17.37
N GLY A 161 -1.46 -6.31 18.19
CA GLY A 161 -1.74 -7.75 18.29
C GLY A 161 -3.17 -8.05 18.68
N ASP A 162 -3.82 -7.17 19.48
CA ASP A 162 -5.22 -7.31 19.88
C ASP A 162 -6.17 -7.10 18.70
N ASN A 163 -6.00 -6.02 17.93
CA ASN A 163 -6.81 -5.76 16.73
C ASN A 163 -6.66 -6.88 15.70
N ILE A 164 -5.44 -7.35 15.47
CA ILE A 164 -5.17 -8.46 14.55
C ILE A 164 -5.88 -9.73 15.02
N ARG A 165 -5.78 -10.06 16.32
CA ARG A 165 -6.43 -11.25 16.91
C ARG A 165 -7.94 -11.20 16.73
N LYS A 166 -8.57 -10.08 17.04
CA LYS A 166 -10.01 -9.85 16.89
C LYS A 166 -10.46 -10.03 15.44
N ILE A 167 -9.76 -9.41 14.49
CA ILE A 167 -10.09 -9.52 13.07
C ILE A 167 -9.96 -10.97 12.57
N ILE A 168 -8.88 -11.66 12.96
CA ILE A 168 -8.69 -13.08 12.62
C ILE A 168 -9.78 -13.97 13.23
N ALA A 169 -10.31 -13.60 14.40
CA ALA A 169 -11.44 -14.28 15.03
C ALA A 169 -12.80 -13.92 14.40
N GLY A 170 -12.85 -13.04 13.38
CA GLY A 170 -14.08 -12.59 12.75
C GLY A 170 -14.83 -11.51 13.51
N GLU A 171 -14.21 -10.92 14.53
CA GLU A 171 -14.80 -9.83 15.31
C GLU A 171 -14.69 -8.49 14.56
N ARG A 172 -15.65 -7.61 14.80
CA ARG A 172 -15.61 -6.25 14.26
C ARG A 172 -14.66 -5.38 15.08
N VAL A 173 -13.69 -4.78 14.40
CA VAL A 173 -12.75 -3.81 14.97
C VAL A 173 -12.98 -2.46 14.30
N SER A 174 -13.04 -1.40 15.09
CA SER A 174 -13.07 -0.03 14.56
C SER A 174 -11.68 0.34 14.06
N LEU A 175 -11.47 0.23 12.76
CA LEU A 175 -10.27 0.71 12.08
C LEU A 175 -10.55 2.14 11.62
N ALA A 176 -10.47 3.10 12.56
CA ALA A 176 -10.68 4.51 12.24
C ALA A 176 -9.70 4.95 11.14
N PRO A 177 -10.17 5.64 10.08
CA PRO A 177 -9.30 6.16 9.05
C PRO A 177 -8.32 7.15 9.66
N ARG A 178 -7.10 7.20 9.09
CA ARG A 178 -6.13 8.24 9.43
C ARG A 178 -6.80 9.61 9.28
N PRO A 179 -6.72 10.50 10.28
CA PRO A 179 -7.21 11.87 10.12
C PRO A 179 -6.48 12.53 8.95
N GLU A 180 -7.22 13.11 8.02
CA GLU A 180 -6.63 13.94 6.97
C GLU A 180 -5.77 15.01 7.62
N PRO A 181 -4.51 15.22 7.20
CA PRO A 181 -3.70 16.29 7.74
C PRO A 181 -4.41 17.62 7.44
N LYS A 182 -4.79 18.35 8.49
CA LYS A 182 -5.35 19.70 8.36
C LYS A 182 -4.25 20.59 7.78
N PHE A 183 -4.27 20.77 6.46
CA PHE A 183 -3.35 21.68 5.78
C PHE A 183 -3.74 23.11 6.19
N LYS A 184 -2.98 23.73 7.09
CA LYS A 184 -3.04 25.17 7.29
C LYS A 184 -2.34 25.80 6.08
N PRO A 185 -3.03 26.57 5.23
CA PRO A 185 -2.35 27.30 4.16
C PRO A 185 -1.28 28.17 4.81
N ALA A 186 -0.06 28.13 4.28
CA ALA A 186 1.00 29.02 4.71
C ALA A 186 0.49 30.46 4.53
N ILE A 187 0.41 31.23 5.63
CA ILE A 187 0.09 32.63 5.58
C ILE A 187 1.25 33.27 4.80
N ARG A 188 0.98 33.71 3.57
CA ARG A 188 1.90 34.58 2.85
C ARG A 188 1.88 35.92 3.58
N THR A 189 2.85 36.17 4.42
CA THR A 189 3.18 37.52 4.87
C THR A 189 3.70 38.28 3.67
N GLN A 190 2.96 39.30 3.26
CA GLN A 190 3.39 40.29 2.27
C GLN A 190 4.50 41.16 2.84
#